data_4729ed17035403597ea45cb5ba7bf67d
#
_entry.id   4729ed17035403597ea45cb5ba7bf67d
#
_cell.length_a   1.000
_cell.length_b   1.000
_cell.length_c   1.000
_cell.angle_alpha   90.00
_cell.angle_beta   90.00
_cell.angle_gamma   90.00
#
_symmetry.space_group_name_H-M   'P 1'
#
loop_
_entity.id
_entity.type
_entity.pdbx_description
1 polymer ?
#
loop_
_entity_poly.entity_id
_entity_poly.type
_entity_poly.pdbx_seq_one_letter_code
_entity_poly.pdbx_strand_id
1 'polypeptide(L)'
;MTRGKQSFLGGAALLTVTMLVTKAIGALYKIPLGNLLDEQGMNYFYAAYNIYNLLLMVSTAGLPLALSRLVSQAEALGWVNRRRRIVSVAFWLFLLLGLLSSGLMFFLAGDLAGWMHNTRAEDAIRVLSPAVLCVCLVSVIRGYTQGMGDMRPTAASEVIESASKLVVGLGLAWWLLRQGYPSHIAAAGAIAGVTAGVILSLLALTVWTATHLSRDKGRDDPGQSRDILRQLLAIGVPITVGSVSLSVINLLDQSITMGILQNTWGLTEPEAAGLYGTYSYAGNLFALPAAFIYPLTISLIPAIGAALARGDRSAAGRHTAAAFRLTALLALPAGVGLGVLARPILELLYPAKGAATLEAAAYHLEILGVGSIFVCLMALSNGILQAYGREKVPLWTLLAGGGLKIALNYLMISNPDYGIRGLPVSTLCCYALITVLNLGAIARYVPERPDYFRMFSWPGLAALGMGAAAWWLHRLLADLLPGGLATLLAVALAAVIYAGAALLLGAVGREEAMALPGGERLVRWLRLK
;
A
#
# COMPACT_ATOMS: atom_id res chain seq x y z
N MET A 1 28.00 -15.60 24.82
CA MET A 1 26.94 -14.62 25.08
C MET A 1 25.69 -15.06 24.34
N THR A 2 24.72 -15.58 25.05
CA THR A 2 23.43 -16.02 24.50
C THR A 2 22.71 -14.78 23.96
N ARG A 3 22.65 -14.65 22.63
CA ARG A 3 21.86 -13.64 21.94
C ARG A 3 20.39 -13.81 22.38
N GLY A 4 19.84 -12.85 23.08
CA GLY A 4 18.43 -12.83 23.42
C GLY A 4 17.61 -12.93 22.14
N LYS A 5 17.07 -14.12 21.85
CA LYS A 5 16.13 -14.31 20.75
C LYS A 5 14.97 -13.34 20.99
N GLN A 6 14.74 -12.44 20.03
CA GLN A 6 13.58 -11.57 20.07
C GLN A 6 12.33 -12.44 20.19
N SER A 7 11.42 -12.14 21.12
CA SER A 7 10.19 -12.91 21.19
C SER A 7 9.43 -12.70 19.87
N PHE A 8 8.78 -13.74 19.36
CA PHE A 8 8.00 -13.66 18.12
C PHE A 8 7.01 -12.50 18.14
N LEU A 9 6.33 -12.29 19.25
CA LEU A 9 5.41 -11.17 19.46
C LEU A 9 6.12 -9.81 19.40
N GLY A 10 7.32 -9.69 20.00
CA GLY A 10 8.12 -8.47 19.95
C GLY A 10 8.61 -8.14 18.54
N GLY A 11 8.97 -9.15 17.75
CA GLY A 11 9.35 -8.97 16.34
C GLY A 11 8.18 -8.52 15.46
N ALA A 12 7.02 -9.15 15.62
CA ALA A 12 5.81 -8.76 14.91
C ALA A 12 5.34 -7.34 15.27
N ALA A 13 5.36 -6.98 16.56
CA ALA A 13 5.03 -5.63 17.02
C ALA A 13 5.99 -4.58 16.42
N LEU A 14 7.30 -4.86 16.41
CA LEU A 14 8.30 -3.98 15.81
C LEU A 14 8.01 -3.72 14.33
N LEU A 15 7.75 -4.76 13.55
CA LEU A 15 7.42 -4.62 12.13
C LEU A 15 6.12 -3.82 11.93
N THR A 16 5.09 -4.06 12.74
CA THR A 16 3.83 -3.31 12.65
C THR A 16 4.05 -1.83 12.90
N VAL A 17 4.79 -1.46 13.96
CA VAL A 17 5.13 -0.06 14.24
C VAL A 17 5.97 0.53 13.11
N THR A 18 6.95 -0.21 12.61
CA THR A 18 7.77 0.23 11.47
C THR A 18 6.92 0.49 10.24
N MET A 19 5.98 -0.40 9.90
CA MET A 19 5.06 -0.20 8.77
C MET A 19 4.21 1.06 8.94
N LEU A 20 3.72 1.36 10.14
CA LEU A 20 2.97 2.59 10.41
C LEU A 20 3.86 3.82 10.24
N VAL A 21 5.08 3.80 10.76
CA VAL A 21 6.05 4.90 10.63
C VAL A 21 6.42 5.13 9.17
N THR A 22 6.74 4.08 8.42
CA THR A 22 7.11 4.19 6.99
C THR A 22 5.94 4.67 6.13
N LYS A 23 4.70 4.28 6.45
CA LYS A 23 3.48 4.79 5.78
C LYS A 23 3.26 6.27 6.09
N ALA A 24 3.47 6.70 7.35
CA ALA A 24 3.41 8.12 7.72
C ALA A 24 4.48 8.94 6.98
N ILE A 25 5.73 8.47 6.95
CA ILE A 25 6.81 9.11 6.16
C ILE A 25 6.45 9.15 4.68
N GLY A 26 5.84 8.08 4.13
CA GLY A 26 5.38 8.04 2.75
C GLY A 26 4.31 9.10 2.42
N ALA A 27 3.38 9.36 3.34
CA ALA A 27 2.41 10.44 3.19
C ALA A 27 3.08 11.83 3.29
N LEU A 28 3.99 11.99 4.28
CA LEU A 28 4.81 13.20 4.44
C LEU A 28 5.74 13.46 3.24
N TYR A 29 6.09 12.46 2.46
CA TYR A 29 6.83 12.61 1.21
C TYR A 29 5.93 13.06 0.06
N LYS A 30 4.78 12.40 -0.13
CA LYS A 30 3.91 12.61 -1.30
C LYS A 30 3.19 13.96 -1.30
N ILE A 31 2.81 14.48 -0.13
CA ILE A 31 2.12 15.77 -0.03
C ILE A 31 3.05 16.94 -0.41
N PRO A 32 4.24 17.12 0.21
CA PRO A 32 5.19 18.14 -0.23
C PRO A 32 5.65 17.97 -1.68
N LEU A 33 5.85 16.72 -2.15
CA LEU A 33 6.18 16.45 -3.54
C LEU A 33 5.10 16.97 -4.49
N GLY A 34 3.83 16.73 -4.17
CA GLY A 34 2.70 17.24 -4.95
C GLY A 34 2.60 18.76 -4.95
N ASN A 35 3.09 19.45 -3.90
CA ASN A 35 3.21 20.92 -3.90
C ASN A 35 4.41 21.43 -4.71
N LEU A 36 5.49 20.66 -4.77
CA LEU A 36 6.69 21.02 -5.53
C LEU A 36 6.52 20.79 -7.04
N LEU A 37 6.07 19.60 -7.42
CA LEU A 37 5.86 19.24 -8.82
C LEU A 37 4.50 19.76 -9.30
N ASP A 38 4.43 20.17 -10.56
CA ASP A 38 3.16 20.41 -11.24
C ASP A 38 2.42 19.10 -11.56
N GLU A 39 1.26 19.17 -12.17
CA GLU A 39 0.43 18.02 -12.52
C GLU A 39 1.18 17.07 -13.47
N GLN A 40 1.91 17.61 -14.43
CA GLN A 40 2.69 16.85 -15.39
C GLN A 40 3.82 16.08 -14.69
N GLY A 41 4.60 16.77 -13.84
CA GLY A 41 5.66 16.17 -13.05
C GLY A 41 5.17 15.04 -12.15
N MET A 42 3.99 15.20 -11.53
CA MET A 42 3.36 14.14 -10.75
C MET A 42 3.02 12.91 -11.60
N ASN A 43 2.50 13.12 -12.82
CA ASN A 43 2.23 12.00 -13.73
C ASN A 43 3.53 11.27 -14.13
N TYR A 44 4.59 11.99 -14.49
CA TYR A 44 5.88 11.38 -14.86
C TYR A 44 6.52 10.63 -13.69
N PHE A 45 6.42 11.18 -12.48
CA PHE A 45 6.82 10.47 -11.25
C PHE A 45 6.07 9.15 -11.09
N TYR A 46 4.74 9.16 -11.24
CA TYR A 46 3.93 7.95 -11.09
C TYR A 46 4.14 6.94 -12.21
N ALA A 47 4.40 7.39 -13.45
CA ALA A 47 4.72 6.49 -14.56
C ALA A 47 5.95 5.63 -14.23
N ALA A 48 7.06 6.27 -13.84
CA ALA A 48 8.26 5.53 -13.41
C ALA A 48 8.00 4.67 -12.18
N TYR A 49 7.27 5.20 -11.19
CA TYR A 49 7.01 4.51 -9.94
C TYR A 49 6.10 3.28 -10.10
N ASN A 50 5.17 3.28 -11.04
CA ASN A 50 4.30 2.14 -11.34
C ASN A 50 5.08 0.98 -11.99
N ILE A 51 6.01 1.28 -12.91
CA ILE A 51 6.93 0.27 -13.46
C ILE A 51 7.78 -0.34 -12.34
N TYR A 52 8.37 0.52 -11.51
CA TYR A 52 9.16 0.08 -10.35
C TYR A 52 8.34 -0.79 -9.39
N ASN A 53 7.12 -0.41 -9.05
CA ASN A 53 6.25 -1.19 -8.16
C ASN A 53 5.98 -2.59 -8.71
N LEU A 54 5.80 -2.74 -10.02
CA LEU A 54 5.66 -4.04 -10.64
C LEU A 54 6.89 -4.91 -10.38
N LEU A 55 8.08 -4.39 -10.68
CA LEU A 55 9.35 -5.10 -10.50
C LEU A 55 9.68 -5.32 -9.01
N LEU A 56 9.33 -4.34 -8.17
CA LEU A 56 9.43 -4.45 -6.71
C LEU A 56 8.59 -5.64 -6.19
N MET A 57 7.33 -5.78 -6.62
CA MET A 57 6.47 -6.89 -6.20
C MET A 57 7.03 -8.24 -6.64
N VAL A 58 7.61 -8.33 -7.84
CA VAL A 58 8.30 -9.54 -8.29
C VAL A 58 9.45 -9.91 -7.35
N SER A 59 10.19 -8.92 -6.89
CA SER A 59 11.39 -9.11 -6.08
C SER A 59 11.12 -9.29 -4.58
N THR A 60 10.04 -8.70 -4.05
CA THR A 60 9.84 -8.59 -2.59
C THR A 60 8.67 -9.40 -2.03
N ALA A 61 7.74 -9.87 -2.87
CA ALA A 61 6.53 -10.52 -2.38
C ALA A 61 6.76 -11.98 -1.96
N GLY A 62 7.04 -12.86 -2.89
CA GLY A 62 7.04 -14.30 -2.63
C GLY A 62 8.41 -14.89 -2.30
N LEU A 63 9.44 -14.50 -3.04
CA LEU A 63 10.77 -15.08 -2.91
C LEU A 63 11.44 -14.83 -1.55
N PRO A 64 11.40 -13.61 -0.95
CA PRO A 64 11.95 -13.39 0.39
C PRO A 64 11.23 -14.17 1.47
N LEU A 65 9.91 -14.35 1.33
CA LEU A 65 9.12 -15.16 2.26
C LEU A 65 9.51 -16.65 2.15
N ALA A 66 9.72 -17.16 0.94
CA ALA A 66 10.23 -18.52 0.70
C ALA A 66 11.61 -18.70 1.34
N LEU A 67 12.52 -17.74 1.14
CA LEU A 67 13.84 -17.72 1.75
C LEU A 67 13.76 -17.75 3.28
N SER A 68 12.97 -16.85 3.87
CA SER A 68 12.75 -16.76 5.32
C SER A 68 12.26 -18.10 5.90
N ARG A 69 11.29 -18.74 5.22
CA ARG A 69 10.77 -20.06 5.62
C ARG A 69 11.84 -21.15 5.60
N LEU A 70 12.62 -21.26 4.52
CA LEU A 70 13.65 -22.28 4.40
C LEU A 70 14.81 -22.05 5.40
N VAL A 71 15.20 -20.79 5.63
CA VAL A 71 16.20 -20.40 6.62
C VAL A 71 15.72 -20.75 8.03
N SER A 72 14.46 -20.43 8.36
CA SER A 72 13.87 -20.74 9.67
C SER A 72 13.81 -22.25 9.94
N GLN A 73 13.48 -23.06 8.92
CA GLN A 73 13.50 -24.53 9.02
C GLN A 73 14.91 -25.05 9.27
N ALA A 74 15.90 -24.55 8.51
CA ALA A 74 17.30 -24.97 8.67
C ALA A 74 17.86 -24.56 10.05
N GLU A 75 17.49 -23.37 10.54
CA GLU A 75 17.89 -22.87 11.87
C GLU A 75 17.28 -23.73 13.00
N ALA A 76 15.99 -24.07 12.89
CA ALA A 76 15.29 -24.89 13.88
C ALA A 76 15.90 -26.31 14.00
N LEU A 77 16.44 -26.84 12.91
CA LEU A 77 17.10 -28.16 12.85
C LEU A 77 18.61 -28.09 13.12
N GLY A 78 19.18 -26.89 13.35
CA GLY A 78 20.61 -26.70 13.55
C GLY A 78 21.47 -26.93 12.30
N TRP A 79 20.88 -26.88 11.10
CA TRP A 79 21.57 -27.14 9.82
C TRP A 79 22.30 -25.90 9.32
N VAL A 80 23.52 -25.68 9.78
CA VAL A 80 24.29 -24.46 9.50
C VAL A 80 24.78 -24.42 8.05
N ASN A 81 25.28 -25.51 7.49
CA ASN A 81 25.78 -25.58 6.10
C ASN A 81 24.61 -25.44 5.11
N ARG A 82 23.49 -26.12 5.38
CA ARG A 82 22.28 -26.02 4.55
C ARG A 82 21.72 -24.58 4.56
N ARG A 83 21.66 -23.91 5.71
CA ARG A 83 21.28 -22.52 5.83
C ARG A 83 22.15 -21.61 4.94
N ARG A 84 23.47 -21.76 5.00
CA ARG A 84 24.42 -21.01 4.15
C ARG A 84 24.18 -21.28 2.66
N ARG A 85 23.94 -22.55 2.31
CA ARG A 85 23.65 -22.91 0.92
C ARG A 85 22.36 -22.31 0.42
N ILE A 86 21.28 -22.29 1.25
CA ILE A 86 20.02 -21.64 0.94
C ILE A 86 20.23 -20.14 0.63
N VAL A 87 20.97 -19.43 1.50
CA VAL A 87 21.27 -18.01 1.31
C VAL A 87 22.11 -17.77 0.05
N SER A 88 23.10 -18.62 -0.21
CA SER A 88 23.94 -18.52 -1.42
C SER A 88 23.12 -18.73 -2.70
N VAL A 89 22.25 -19.75 -2.75
CA VAL A 89 21.37 -20.00 -3.90
C VAL A 89 20.39 -18.83 -4.10
N ALA A 90 19.81 -18.33 -3.02
CA ALA A 90 18.93 -17.17 -3.06
C ALA A 90 19.68 -15.92 -3.56
N PHE A 91 20.89 -15.65 -3.06
CA PHE A 91 21.70 -14.51 -3.49
C PHE A 91 21.93 -14.51 -5.01
N TRP A 92 22.36 -15.63 -5.59
CA TRP A 92 22.58 -15.72 -7.03
C TRP A 92 21.30 -15.61 -7.84
N LEU A 93 20.19 -16.18 -7.35
CA LEU A 93 18.87 -16.03 -7.98
C LEU A 93 18.44 -14.57 -8.00
N PHE A 94 18.48 -13.88 -6.86
CA PHE A 94 18.06 -12.49 -6.75
C PHE A 94 19.01 -11.53 -7.46
N LEU A 95 20.30 -11.80 -7.46
CA LEU A 95 21.27 -11.04 -8.24
C LEU A 95 20.97 -11.13 -9.74
N LEU A 96 20.72 -12.34 -10.25
CA LEU A 96 20.36 -12.54 -11.66
C LEU A 96 19.05 -11.84 -12.01
N LEU A 97 18.01 -12.01 -11.21
CA LEU A 97 16.72 -11.33 -11.41
C LEU A 97 16.88 -9.81 -11.34
N GLY A 98 17.64 -9.32 -10.37
CA GLY A 98 17.91 -7.89 -10.20
C GLY A 98 18.67 -7.30 -11.38
N LEU A 99 19.72 -7.98 -11.85
CA LEU A 99 20.50 -7.55 -13.02
C LEU A 99 19.65 -7.54 -14.29
N LEU A 100 18.87 -8.59 -14.53
CA LEU A 100 17.98 -8.67 -15.70
C LEU A 100 16.91 -7.58 -15.65
N SER A 101 16.21 -7.43 -14.52
CA SER A 101 15.13 -6.45 -14.38
C SER A 101 15.65 -5.00 -14.43
N SER A 102 16.76 -4.73 -13.74
CA SER A 102 17.41 -3.41 -13.74
C SER A 102 17.97 -3.07 -15.13
N GLY A 103 18.64 -4.03 -15.79
CA GLY A 103 19.15 -3.86 -17.15
C GLY A 103 18.02 -3.63 -18.15
N LEU A 104 16.97 -4.44 -18.11
CA LEU A 104 15.79 -4.28 -18.95
C LEU A 104 15.16 -2.88 -18.75
N MET A 105 14.98 -2.46 -17.51
CA MET A 105 14.42 -1.15 -17.19
C MET A 105 15.33 0.00 -17.66
N PHE A 106 16.67 -0.15 -17.59
CA PHE A 106 17.63 0.86 -18.00
C PHE A 106 17.72 1.00 -19.52
N PHE A 107 17.90 -0.13 -20.23
CA PHE A 107 18.10 -0.13 -21.67
C PHE A 107 16.81 0.10 -22.46
N LEU A 108 15.66 -0.36 -21.93
CA LEU A 108 14.35 -0.17 -22.55
C LEU A 108 13.56 1.00 -21.92
N ALA A 109 14.22 1.93 -21.22
CA ALA A 109 13.54 3.04 -20.54
C ALA A 109 12.69 3.88 -21.51
N GLY A 110 13.20 4.17 -22.70
CA GLY A 110 12.49 4.91 -23.74
C GLY A 110 11.28 4.12 -24.29
N ASP A 111 11.45 2.82 -24.56
CA ASP A 111 10.36 1.96 -25.05
C ASP A 111 9.26 1.80 -24.00
N LEU A 112 9.62 1.64 -22.73
CA LEU A 112 8.68 1.57 -21.60
C LEU A 112 7.93 2.89 -21.42
N ALA A 113 8.63 4.02 -21.51
CA ALA A 113 8.03 5.35 -21.47
C ALA A 113 7.08 5.57 -22.65
N GLY A 114 7.49 5.16 -23.86
CA GLY A 114 6.67 5.19 -25.06
C GLY A 114 5.43 4.32 -24.95
N TRP A 115 5.56 3.09 -24.44
CA TRP A 115 4.43 2.20 -24.21
C TRP A 115 3.43 2.76 -23.20
N MET A 116 3.90 3.51 -22.20
CA MET A 116 3.04 4.20 -21.26
C MET A 116 2.48 5.54 -21.78
N HIS A 117 2.75 5.93 -23.02
CA HIS A 117 2.41 7.23 -23.60
C HIS A 117 2.92 8.41 -22.72
N ASN A 118 4.08 8.24 -22.10
CA ASN A 118 4.74 9.19 -21.19
C ASN A 118 6.22 9.26 -21.52
N THR A 119 6.58 9.72 -22.73
CA THR A 119 7.95 9.70 -23.22
C THR A 119 8.91 10.49 -22.33
N ARG A 120 8.43 11.58 -21.71
CA ARG A 120 9.21 12.39 -20.77
C ARG A 120 9.47 11.72 -19.41
N ALA A 121 8.86 10.56 -19.13
CA ALA A 121 9.17 9.77 -17.93
C ALA A 121 10.44 8.93 -18.08
N GLU A 122 11.08 8.90 -19.26
CA GLU A 122 12.26 8.08 -19.56
C GLU A 122 13.39 8.31 -18.55
N ASP A 123 13.73 9.58 -18.25
CA ASP A 123 14.79 9.91 -17.30
C ASP A 123 14.47 9.37 -15.89
N ALA A 124 13.24 9.50 -15.45
CA ALA A 124 12.80 8.98 -14.16
C ALA A 124 12.87 7.43 -14.12
N ILE A 125 12.48 6.74 -15.19
CA ILE A 125 12.60 5.28 -15.33
C ILE A 125 14.06 4.85 -15.28
N ARG A 126 14.94 5.56 -16.01
CA ARG A 126 16.36 5.26 -16.08
C ARG A 126 17.07 5.45 -14.74
N VAL A 127 16.77 6.53 -14.02
CA VAL A 127 17.31 6.83 -12.68
C VAL A 127 16.83 5.82 -11.64
N LEU A 128 15.64 5.24 -11.81
CA LEU A 128 15.07 4.26 -10.89
C LEU A 128 15.57 2.84 -11.12
N SER A 129 16.12 2.55 -12.30
CA SER A 129 16.52 1.19 -12.67
C SER A 129 17.53 0.54 -11.72
N PRO A 130 18.58 1.22 -11.17
CA PRO A 130 19.50 0.60 -10.22
C PRO A 130 18.83 0.21 -8.89
N ALA A 131 17.73 0.89 -8.52
CA ALA A 131 16.99 0.57 -7.33
C ALA A 131 16.44 -0.86 -7.36
N VAL A 132 16.04 -1.37 -8.54
CA VAL A 132 15.50 -2.73 -8.70
C VAL A 132 16.54 -3.78 -8.32
N LEU A 133 17.79 -3.63 -8.79
CA LEU A 133 18.88 -4.51 -8.41
C LEU A 133 19.14 -4.46 -6.89
N CYS A 134 19.22 -3.25 -6.35
CA CYS A 134 19.48 -3.07 -4.91
C CYS A 134 18.36 -3.66 -4.05
N VAL A 135 17.08 -3.51 -4.45
CA VAL A 135 15.93 -4.11 -3.76
C VAL A 135 16.01 -5.64 -3.76
N CYS A 136 16.40 -6.25 -4.88
CA CYS A 136 16.60 -7.71 -4.93
C CYS A 136 17.63 -8.14 -3.87
N LEU A 137 18.77 -7.46 -3.77
CA LEU A 137 19.81 -7.79 -2.80
C LEU A 137 19.37 -7.52 -1.34
N VAL A 138 18.69 -6.39 -1.10
CA VAL A 138 18.06 -6.08 0.20
C VAL A 138 17.11 -7.19 0.62
N SER A 139 16.31 -7.70 -0.32
CA SER A 139 15.35 -8.78 -0.08
C SER A 139 15.99 -10.09 0.38
N VAL A 140 17.19 -10.42 -0.11
CA VAL A 140 17.95 -11.58 0.39
C VAL A 140 18.32 -11.40 1.86
N ILE A 141 18.86 -10.23 2.22
CA ILE A 141 19.29 -9.97 3.60
C ILE A 141 18.09 -9.92 4.54
N ARG A 142 17.00 -9.24 4.13
CA ARG A 142 15.73 -9.22 4.90
C ARG A 142 15.15 -10.62 5.08
N GLY A 143 15.08 -11.43 4.02
CA GLY A 143 14.59 -12.81 4.08
C GLY A 143 15.45 -13.70 5.01
N TYR A 144 16.78 -13.55 4.97
CA TYR A 144 17.69 -14.23 5.87
C TYR A 144 17.46 -13.82 7.34
N THR A 145 17.46 -12.53 7.65
CA THR A 145 17.35 -12.03 9.03
C THR A 145 15.99 -12.35 9.64
N GLN A 146 14.92 -12.24 8.86
CA GLN A 146 13.57 -12.67 9.25
C GLN A 146 13.52 -14.18 9.53
N GLY A 147 14.16 -15.00 8.68
CA GLY A 147 14.26 -16.43 8.88
C GLY A 147 15.06 -16.82 10.14
N MET A 148 16.01 -15.98 10.55
CA MET A 148 16.74 -16.11 11.82
C MET A 148 15.95 -15.62 13.04
N GLY A 149 14.75 -15.05 12.83
CA GLY A 149 13.90 -14.48 13.89
C GLY A 149 14.31 -13.08 14.35
N ASP A 150 15.21 -12.39 13.61
CA ASP A 150 15.60 -11.01 13.90
C ASP A 150 14.96 -10.05 12.89
N MET A 151 13.98 -9.29 13.35
CA MET A 151 13.22 -8.32 12.53
C MET A 151 13.85 -6.92 12.54
N ARG A 152 14.84 -6.65 13.40
CA ARG A 152 15.46 -5.33 13.57
C ARG A 152 16.12 -4.79 12.30
N PRO A 153 16.89 -5.60 11.54
CA PRO A 153 17.51 -5.12 10.31
C PRO A 153 16.49 -4.76 9.24
N THR A 154 15.42 -5.54 9.12
CA THR A 154 14.30 -5.22 8.22
C THR A 154 13.68 -3.87 8.61
N ALA A 155 13.30 -3.70 9.88
CA ALA A 155 12.70 -2.46 10.38
C ALA A 155 13.61 -1.23 10.14
N ALA A 156 14.89 -1.33 10.49
CA ALA A 156 15.85 -0.24 10.29
C ALA A 156 16.02 0.12 8.81
N SER A 157 16.13 -0.89 7.94
CA SER A 157 16.30 -0.68 6.50
C SER A 157 15.09 -0.02 5.84
N GLU A 158 13.86 -0.33 6.27
CA GLU A 158 12.64 0.32 5.77
C GLU A 158 12.54 1.78 6.19
N VAL A 159 12.94 2.09 7.41
CA VAL A 159 12.98 3.48 7.90
C VAL A 159 14.04 4.29 7.14
N ILE A 160 15.26 3.75 6.96
CA ILE A 160 16.33 4.39 6.18
C ILE A 160 15.85 4.69 4.75
N GLU A 161 15.24 3.71 4.09
CA GLU A 161 14.70 3.86 2.74
C GLU A 161 13.64 4.98 2.68
N SER A 162 12.69 4.98 3.62
CA SER A 162 11.62 5.97 3.64
C SER A 162 12.12 7.38 3.99
N ALA A 163 13.04 7.50 4.95
CA ALA A 163 13.66 8.78 5.31
C ALA A 163 14.51 9.36 4.16
N SER A 164 15.24 8.51 3.46
CA SER A 164 16.02 8.94 2.28
C SER A 164 15.15 9.45 1.15
N LYS A 165 14.02 8.80 0.87
CA LYS A 165 13.01 9.31 -0.09
C LYS A 165 12.57 10.72 0.29
N LEU A 166 12.26 10.93 1.56
CA LEU A 166 11.81 12.23 2.06
C LEU A 166 12.90 13.31 1.91
N VAL A 167 14.11 13.04 2.38
CA VAL A 167 15.18 14.04 2.42
C VAL A 167 15.81 14.25 1.04
N VAL A 168 16.29 13.17 0.42
CA VAL A 168 17.03 13.25 -0.85
C VAL A 168 16.06 13.53 -2.00
N GLY A 169 14.90 12.85 -2.05
CA GLY A 169 13.95 13.01 -3.14
C GLY A 169 13.34 14.42 -3.18
N LEU A 170 12.85 14.94 -2.05
CA LEU A 170 12.32 16.31 -2.02
C LEU A 170 13.44 17.34 -2.21
N GLY A 171 14.61 17.11 -1.61
CA GLY A 171 15.75 18.01 -1.73
C GLY A 171 16.22 18.16 -3.18
N LEU A 172 16.38 17.06 -3.91
CA LEU A 172 16.76 17.08 -5.34
C LEU A 172 15.68 17.68 -6.21
N ALA A 173 14.40 17.32 -6.02
CA ALA A 173 13.31 17.90 -6.77
C ALA A 173 13.24 19.42 -6.59
N TRP A 174 13.32 19.89 -5.36
CA TRP A 174 13.33 21.31 -5.02
C TRP A 174 14.54 22.05 -5.62
N TRP A 175 15.74 21.45 -5.52
CA TRP A 175 16.96 22.05 -6.07
C TRP A 175 16.91 22.18 -7.59
N LEU A 176 16.45 21.12 -8.30
CA LEU A 176 16.32 21.12 -9.76
C LEU A 176 15.32 22.18 -10.25
N LEU A 177 14.16 22.29 -9.57
CA LEU A 177 13.17 23.31 -9.92
C LEU A 177 13.71 24.74 -9.70
N ARG A 178 14.48 24.95 -8.63
CA ARG A 178 15.14 26.25 -8.39
C ARG A 178 16.18 26.63 -9.43
N GLN A 179 16.83 25.62 -10.04
CA GLN A 179 17.77 25.83 -11.15
C GLN A 179 17.03 26.04 -12.50
N GLY A 180 15.71 26.02 -12.54
CA GLY A 180 14.91 26.21 -13.73
C GLY A 180 14.80 24.98 -14.64
N TYR A 181 15.13 23.78 -14.13
CA TYR A 181 14.90 22.55 -14.88
C TYR A 181 13.40 22.23 -15.00
N PRO A 182 12.98 21.61 -16.12
CA PRO A 182 11.58 21.26 -16.35
C PRO A 182 11.09 20.17 -15.39
N SER A 183 9.77 20.10 -15.20
CA SER A 183 9.10 19.23 -14.21
C SER A 183 9.42 17.75 -14.36
N HIS A 184 9.65 17.23 -15.58
CA HIS A 184 10.04 15.83 -15.78
C HIS A 184 11.43 15.51 -15.22
N ILE A 185 12.38 16.45 -15.31
CA ILE A 185 13.71 16.32 -14.69
C ILE A 185 13.61 16.41 -13.16
N ALA A 186 12.77 17.30 -12.64
CA ALA A 186 12.51 17.39 -11.21
C ALA A 186 11.83 16.11 -10.68
N ALA A 187 10.92 15.50 -11.46
CA ALA A 187 10.34 14.20 -11.15
C ALA A 187 11.41 13.09 -11.12
N ALA A 188 12.37 13.08 -12.05
CA ALA A 188 13.52 12.18 -11.99
C ALA A 188 14.39 12.42 -10.75
N GLY A 189 14.57 13.68 -10.33
CA GLY A 189 15.23 14.04 -9.06
C GLY A 189 14.50 13.49 -7.84
N ALA A 190 13.18 13.59 -7.79
CA ALA A 190 12.37 12.97 -6.73
C ALA A 190 12.54 11.44 -6.70
N ILE A 191 12.56 10.82 -7.87
CA ILE A 191 12.80 9.37 -8.04
C ILE A 191 14.22 8.97 -7.62
N ALA A 192 15.22 9.82 -7.85
CA ALA A 192 16.60 9.56 -7.40
C ALA A 192 16.67 9.37 -5.87
N GLY A 193 15.78 10.03 -5.12
CA GLY A 193 15.64 9.81 -3.67
C GLY A 193 15.20 8.37 -3.31
N VAL A 194 14.38 7.74 -4.16
CA VAL A 194 14.00 6.33 -3.99
C VAL A 194 15.23 5.44 -4.20
N THR A 195 15.96 5.66 -5.30
CA THR A 195 17.19 4.92 -5.62
C THR A 195 18.24 5.07 -4.52
N ALA A 196 18.50 6.30 -4.08
CA ALA A 196 19.42 6.58 -2.98
C ALA A 196 18.99 5.87 -1.68
N GLY A 197 17.69 5.87 -1.36
CA GLY A 197 17.15 5.22 -0.18
C GLY A 197 17.40 3.71 -0.17
N VAL A 198 17.18 3.05 -1.29
CA VAL A 198 17.42 1.61 -1.42
C VAL A 198 18.91 1.30 -1.36
N ILE A 199 19.78 2.11 -1.99
CA ILE A 199 21.24 1.96 -1.91
C ILE A 199 21.72 2.09 -0.47
N LEU A 200 21.28 3.13 0.25
CA LEU A 200 21.64 3.34 1.67
C LEU A 200 21.14 2.19 2.55
N SER A 201 19.94 1.69 2.29
CA SER A 201 19.37 0.52 2.95
C SER A 201 20.23 -0.73 2.71
N LEU A 202 20.66 -0.97 1.47
CA LEU A 202 21.55 -2.07 1.12
C LEU A 202 22.89 -1.97 1.83
N LEU A 203 23.52 -0.79 1.85
CA LEU A 203 24.78 -0.56 2.53
C LEU A 203 24.65 -0.81 4.04
N ALA A 204 23.61 -0.27 4.69
CA ALA A 204 23.35 -0.47 6.11
C ALA A 204 23.16 -1.96 6.45
N LEU A 205 22.37 -2.68 5.64
CA LEU A 205 22.15 -4.11 5.82
C LEU A 205 23.40 -4.94 5.58
N THR A 206 24.23 -4.57 4.60
CA THR A 206 25.51 -5.25 4.31
C THR A 206 26.48 -5.09 5.46
N VAL A 207 26.64 -3.89 6.00
CA VAL A 207 27.46 -3.60 7.19
C VAL A 207 26.94 -4.40 8.39
N TRP A 208 25.62 -4.36 8.61
CA TRP A 208 25.02 -5.12 9.71
C TRP A 208 25.29 -6.63 9.55
N THR A 209 25.12 -7.18 8.37
CA THR A 209 25.36 -8.62 8.09
C THR A 209 26.82 -8.97 8.29
N ALA A 210 27.76 -8.14 7.82
CA ALA A 210 29.20 -8.37 7.97
C ALA A 210 29.63 -8.41 9.43
N THR A 211 29.00 -7.60 10.31
CA THR A 211 29.32 -7.53 11.74
C THR A 211 28.64 -8.62 12.58
N HIS A 212 27.51 -9.18 12.09
CA HIS A 212 26.66 -10.08 12.88
C HIS A 212 26.59 -11.51 12.33
N LEU A 213 27.13 -11.79 11.14
CA LEU A 213 27.10 -13.13 10.57
C LEU A 213 27.99 -14.07 11.40
N SER A 214 27.41 -15.14 11.95
CA SER A 214 28.20 -16.15 12.65
C SER A 214 29.07 -16.94 11.66
N ARG A 215 30.34 -17.12 12.01
CA ARG A 215 31.29 -17.92 11.22
C ARG A 215 31.26 -19.40 11.60
N ASP A 216 30.21 -19.84 12.30
CA ASP A 216 30.10 -21.23 12.77
C ASP A 216 30.16 -22.22 11.59
N LYS A 217 30.99 -23.24 11.74
CA LYS A 217 31.10 -24.36 10.79
C LYS A 217 30.10 -25.43 11.22
N GLY A 218 29.15 -25.78 10.35
CA GLY A 218 28.25 -26.91 10.54
C GLY A 218 28.91 -28.24 10.13
N ARG A 219 28.30 -29.33 10.58
CA ARG A 219 28.67 -30.68 10.13
C ARG A 219 27.56 -31.33 9.30
N ASP A 220 26.49 -30.60 9.06
CA ASP A 220 25.33 -31.03 8.29
C ASP A 220 25.59 -31.01 6.78
N ASP A 221 24.85 -31.82 6.03
CA ASP A 221 24.84 -31.80 4.57
C ASP A 221 24.25 -30.47 4.05
N PRO A 222 24.97 -29.72 3.21
CA PRO A 222 24.46 -28.48 2.64
C PRO A 222 23.29 -28.70 1.68
N GLY A 223 23.03 -29.90 1.21
CA GLY A 223 22.03 -30.22 0.21
C GLY A 223 22.38 -29.75 -1.19
N GLN A 224 21.61 -30.20 -2.18
CA GLN A 224 21.80 -29.82 -3.58
C GLN A 224 21.19 -28.44 -3.89
N SER A 225 21.95 -27.61 -4.60
CA SER A 225 21.49 -26.27 -4.99
C SER A 225 20.20 -26.29 -5.84
N ARG A 226 20.08 -27.32 -6.70
CA ARG A 226 18.91 -27.49 -7.56
C ARG A 226 17.63 -27.74 -6.77
N ASP A 227 17.69 -28.54 -5.72
CA ASP A 227 16.52 -28.81 -4.87
C ASP A 227 16.12 -27.58 -4.06
N ILE A 228 17.11 -26.84 -3.54
CA ILE A 228 16.88 -25.57 -2.84
C ILE A 228 16.23 -24.56 -3.77
N LEU A 229 16.76 -24.41 -4.99
CA LEU A 229 16.18 -23.51 -6.00
C LEU A 229 14.74 -23.90 -6.34
N ARG A 230 14.49 -25.19 -6.55
CA ARG A 230 13.13 -25.70 -6.81
C ARG A 230 12.17 -25.39 -5.66
N GLN A 231 12.61 -25.55 -4.41
CA GLN A 231 11.80 -25.22 -3.23
C GLN A 231 11.53 -23.71 -3.12
N LEU A 232 12.54 -22.85 -3.35
CA LEU A 232 12.39 -21.39 -3.37
C LEU A 232 11.35 -20.97 -4.42
N LEU A 233 11.45 -21.49 -5.64
CA LEU A 233 10.53 -21.17 -6.73
C LEU A 233 9.13 -21.74 -6.48
N ALA A 234 9.01 -22.95 -5.98
CA ALA A 234 7.71 -23.58 -5.69
C ALA A 234 6.90 -22.83 -4.64
N ILE A 235 7.56 -22.20 -3.67
CA ILE A 235 6.91 -21.38 -2.65
C ILE A 235 6.74 -19.94 -3.14
N GLY A 236 7.82 -19.37 -3.71
CA GLY A 236 7.89 -17.93 -4.02
C GLY A 236 7.02 -17.53 -5.22
N VAL A 237 7.04 -18.32 -6.31
CA VAL A 237 6.36 -17.93 -7.56
C VAL A 237 4.85 -17.78 -7.39
N PRO A 238 4.09 -18.72 -6.76
CA PRO A 238 2.65 -18.54 -6.59
C PRO A 238 2.28 -17.28 -5.81
N ILE A 239 3.04 -16.96 -4.75
CA ILE A 239 2.83 -15.77 -3.93
C ILE A 239 3.12 -14.50 -4.74
N THR A 240 4.22 -14.50 -5.50
CA THR A 240 4.59 -13.38 -6.37
C THR A 240 3.53 -13.10 -7.43
N VAL A 241 3.02 -14.13 -8.12
CA VAL A 241 1.98 -13.97 -9.14
C VAL A 241 0.73 -13.29 -8.56
N GLY A 242 0.30 -13.70 -7.36
CA GLY A 242 -0.83 -13.06 -6.69
C GLY A 242 -0.59 -11.57 -6.37
N SER A 243 0.62 -11.23 -5.91
CA SER A 243 0.98 -9.86 -5.51
C SER A 243 1.21 -8.92 -6.71
N VAL A 244 1.73 -9.44 -7.80
CA VAL A 244 2.04 -8.68 -9.03
C VAL A 244 0.76 -8.23 -9.75
N SER A 245 -0.33 -8.99 -9.63
CA SER A 245 -1.57 -8.72 -10.38
C SER A 245 -2.12 -7.30 -10.17
N LEU A 246 -2.08 -6.77 -8.94
CA LEU A 246 -2.52 -5.40 -8.65
C LEU A 246 -1.61 -4.36 -9.30
N SER A 247 -0.30 -4.59 -9.28
CA SER A 247 0.67 -3.67 -9.90
C SER A 247 0.52 -3.63 -11.41
N VAL A 248 0.22 -4.78 -12.05
CA VAL A 248 -0.10 -4.85 -13.48
C VAL A 248 -1.36 -4.05 -13.80
N ILE A 249 -2.42 -4.17 -13.01
CA ILE A 249 -3.67 -3.42 -13.21
C ILE A 249 -3.40 -1.91 -13.13
N ASN A 250 -2.63 -1.43 -12.14
CA ASN A 250 -2.31 -0.02 -12.00
C ASN A 250 -1.44 0.51 -13.16
N LEU A 251 -0.52 -0.31 -13.64
CA LEU A 251 0.33 0.04 -14.79
C LEU A 251 -0.50 0.15 -16.08
N LEU A 252 -1.37 -0.83 -16.32
CA LEU A 252 -2.30 -0.82 -17.47
C LEU A 252 -3.29 0.35 -17.38
N ASP A 253 -3.81 0.64 -16.20
CA ASP A 253 -4.71 1.76 -15.93
C ASP A 253 -4.13 3.09 -16.40
N GLN A 254 -2.88 3.37 -16.01
CA GLN A 254 -2.19 4.60 -16.44
C GLN A 254 -1.89 4.60 -17.93
N SER A 255 -1.34 3.50 -18.47
CA SER A 255 -0.98 3.39 -19.89
C SER A 255 -2.20 3.55 -20.80
N ILE A 256 -3.30 2.85 -20.50
CA ILE A 256 -4.55 2.93 -21.28
C ILE A 256 -5.16 4.33 -21.19
N THR A 257 -5.20 4.92 -20.00
CA THR A 257 -5.75 6.27 -19.82
C THR A 257 -4.96 7.30 -20.63
N MET A 258 -3.62 7.29 -20.53
CA MET A 258 -2.77 8.18 -21.29
C MET A 258 -2.91 7.95 -22.80
N GLY A 259 -2.99 6.68 -23.23
CA GLY A 259 -3.21 6.32 -24.63
C GLY A 259 -4.54 6.83 -25.19
N ILE A 260 -5.64 6.72 -24.44
CA ILE A 260 -6.95 7.24 -24.86
C ILE A 260 -6.92 8.77 -24.95
N LEU A 261 -6.37 9.46 -23.97
CA LEU A 261 -6.28 10.91 -23.96
C LEU A 261 -5.47 11.44 -25.15
N GLN A 262 -4.40 10.77 -25.54
CA GLN A 262 -3.58 11.18 -26.67
C GLN A 262 -4.15 10.74 -28.03
N ASN A 263 -4.53 9.49 -28.16
CA ASN A 263 -4.93 8.91 -29.46
C ASN A 263 -6.40 9.20 -29.82
N THR A 264 -7.31 9.22 -28.82
CA THR A 264 -8.74 9.43 -29.08
C THR A 264 -9.11 10.91 -28.98
N TRP A 265 -8.52 11.63 -28.02
CA TRP A 265 -8.82 13.05 -27.79
C TRP A 265 -7.85 13.97 -28.52
N GLY A 266 -6.75 13.45 -29.09
CA GLY A 266 -5.73 14.23 -29.79
C GLY A 266 -4.96 15.19 -28.90
N LEU A 267 -4.95 14.96 -27.58
CA LEU A 267 -4.21 15.79 -26.64
C LEU A 267 -2.70 15.55 -26.77
N THR A 268 -1.94 16.60 -26.57
CA THR A 268 -0.48 16.46 -26.46
C THR A 268 -0.13 15.69 -25.17
N GLU A 269 1.06 15.08 -25.13
CA GLU A 269 1.53 14.37 -23.94
C GLU A 269 1.48 15.24 -22.66
N PRO A 270 1.94 16.52 -22.66
CA PRO A 270 1.87 17.38 -21.48
C PRO A 270 0.42 17.67 -21.02
N GLU A 271 -0.52 17.84 -21.93
CA GLU A 271 -1.93 18.07 -21.60
C GLU A 271 -2.55 16.82 -20.98
N ALA A 272 -2.35 15.65 -21.58
CA ALA A 272 -2.79 14.37 -21.05
C ALA A 272 -2.16 14.09 -19.67
N ALA A 273 -0.85 14.37 -19.52
CA ALA A 273 -0.12 14.23 -18.28
C ALA A 273 -0.66 15.16 -17.18
N GLY A 274 -1.01 16.39 -17.53
CA GLY A 274 -1.64 17.35 -16.63
C GLY A 274 -2.97 16.84 -16.10
N LEU A 275 -3.85 16.34 -16.97
CA LEU A 275 -5.13 15.77 -16.58
C LEU A 275 -4.96 14.54 -15.66
N TYR A 276 -4.07 13.60 -16.01
CA TYR A 276 -3.81 12.44 -15.16
C TYR A 276 -3.18 12.84 -13.81
N GLY A 277 -2.37 13.90 -13.81
CA GLY A 277 -1.78 14.45 -12.60
C GLY A 277 -2.81 14.91 -11.56
N THR A 278 -3.94 15.49 -11.99
CA THR A 278 -5.03 15.88 -11.07
C THR A 278 -5.61 14.65 -10.34
N TYR A 279 -5.77 13.54 -11.04
CA TYR A 279 -6.19 12.26 -10.45
C TYR A 279 -5.16 11.73 -9.43
N SER A 280 -3.87 11.96 -9.68
CA SER A 280 -2.79 11.50 -8.79
C SER A 280 -2.83 12.16 -7.41
N TYR A 281 -3.25 13.43 -7.31
CA TYR A 281 -3.44 14.10 -6.01
C TYR A 281 -4.53 13.43 -5.18
N ALA A 282 -5.67 13.13 -5.79
CA ALA A 282 -6.76 12.41 -5.15
C ALA A 282 -6.33 10.97 -4.78
N GLY A 283 -5.61 10.29 -5.66
CA GLY A 283 -5.09 8.93 -5.46
C GLY A 283 -4.16 8.80 -4.26
N ASN A 284 -3.40 9.85 -3.92
CA ASN A 284 -2.56 9.88 -2.72
C ASN A 284 -3.39 9.76 -1.44
N LEU A 285 -4.52 10.48 -1.39
CA LEU A 285 -5.40 10.51 -0.22
C LEU A 285 -6.30 9.25 -0.15
N PHE A 286 -6.76 8.79 -1.30
CA PHE A 286 -7.51 7.54 -1.44
C PHE A 286 -6.83 6.33 -0.79
N ALA A 287 -5.51 6.25 -0.85
CA ALA A 287 -4.75 5.14 -0.30
C ALA A 287 -4.54 5.20 1.22
N LEU A 288 -4.78 6.36 1.86
CA LEU A 288 -4.48 6.56 3.29
C LEU A 288 -5.32 5.67 4.22
N PRO A 289 -6.65 5.55 4.09
CA PRO A 289 -7.44 4.69 4.99
C PRO A 289 -6.98 3.24 4.96
N ALA A 290 -6.67 2.70 3.79
CA ALA A 290 -6.20 1.34 3.64
C ALA A 290 -4.85 1.09 4.34
N ALA A 291 -3.99 2.11 4.44
CA ALA A 291 -2.70 2.00 5.12
C ALA A 291 -2.85 1.64 6.62
N PHE A 292 -3.95 2.01 7.27
CA PHE A 292 -4.27 1.64 8.64
C PHE A 292 -4.91 0.24 8.75
N ILE A 293 -5.59 -0.22 7.70
CA ILE A 293 -6.27 -1.52 7.69
C ILE A 293 -5.29 -2.67 7.42
N TYR A 294 -4.25 -2.47 6.62
CA TYR A 294 -3.27 -3.52 6.30
C TYR A 294 -2.61 -4.14 7.54
N PRO A 295 -2.09 -3.39 8.54
CA PRO A 295 -1.51 -3.99 9.74
C PRO A 295 -2.52 -4.80 10.55
N LEU A 296 -3.77 -4.35 10.59
CA LEU A 296 -4.88 -5.06 11.25
C LEU A 296 -5.11 -6.42 10.58
N THR A 297 -5.14 -6.45 9.26
CA THR A 297 -5.29 -7.68 8.46
C THR A 297 -4.14 -8.66 8.71
N ILE A 298 -2.89 -8.18 8.73
CA ILE A 298 -1.71 -9.02 8.98
C ILE A 298 -1.77 -9.69 10.35
N SER A 299 -2.23 -8.99 11.39
CA SER A 299 -2.37 -9.55 12.75
C SER A 299 -3.51 -10.56 12.88
N LEU A 300 -4.54 -10.42 12.05
CA LEU A 300 -5.74 -11.24 12.09
C LEU A 300 -5.53 -12.63 11.46
N ILE A 301 -4.76 -12.73 10.38
CA ILE A 301 -4.50 -13.98 9.66
C ILE A 301 -4.00 -15.10 10.60
N PRO A 302 -2.96 -14.87 11.44
CA PRO A 302 -2.51 -15.89 12.38
C PRO A 302 -3.55 -16.22 13.45
N ALA A 303 -4.33 -15.25 13.91
CA ALA A 303 -5.34 -15.47 14.95
C ALA A 303 -6.46 -16.39 14.46
N ILE A 304 -6.98 -16.14 13.25
CA ILE A 304 -7.97 -17.00 12.60
C ILE A 304 -7.35 -18.38 12.31
N GLY A 305 -6.13 -18.44 11.75
CA GLY A 305 -5.46 -19.70 11.44
C GLY A 305 -5.24 -20.57 12.67
N ALA A 306 -4.83 -19.98 13.80
CA ALA A 306 -4.66 -20.69 15.07
C ALA A 306 -5.99 -21.21 15.64
N ALA A 307 -7.08 -20.47 15.51
CA ALA A 307 -8.42 -20.92 15.92
C ALA A 307 -8.88 -22.11 15.06
N LEU A 308 -8.70 -22.03 13.75
CA LEU A 308 -9.04 -23.10 12.81
C LEU A 308 -8.20 -24.38 13.05
N ALA A 309 -6.90 -24.22 13.33
CA ALA A 309 -6.01 -25.36 13.64
C ALA A 309 -6.42 -26.09 14.92
N ARG A 310 -7.03 -25.40 15.90
CA ARG A 310 -7.61 -26.01 17.11
C ARG A 310 -9.01 -26.59 16.92
N GLY A 311 -9.60 -26.46 15.72
CA GLY A 311 -10.98 -26.84 15.45
C GLY A 311 -12.04 -25.89 16.04
N ASP A 312 -11.63 -24.75 16.63
CA ASP A 312 -12.51 -23.74 17.21
C ASP A 312 -13.02 -22.78 16.14
N ARG A 313 -14.03 -23.25 15.41
CA ARG A 313 -14.69 -22.47 14.36
C ARG A 313 -15.37 -21.23 14.92
N SER A 314 -15.92 -21.33 16.14
CA SER A 314 -16.61 -20.21 16.80
C SER A 314 -15.65 -19.05 17.10
N ALA A 315 -14.45 -19.34 17.61
CA ALA A 315 -13.41 -18.32 17.78
C ALA A 315 -12.97 -17.71 16.44
N ALA A 316 -12.80 -18.53 15.39
CA ALA A 316 -12.46 -18.02 14.06
C ALA A 316 -13.54 -17.06 13.53
N GLY A 317 -14.82 -17.40 13.70
CA GLY A 317 -15.96 -16.55 13.35
C GLY A 317 -15.98 -15.25 14.15
N ARG A 318 -15.76 -15.30 15.47
CA ARG A 318 -15.66 -14.08 16.32
C ARG A 318 -14.53 -13.16 15.85
N HIS A 319 -13.34 -13.70 15.59
CA HIS A 319 -12.22 -12.89 15.06
C HIS A 319 -12.56 -12.26 13.71
N THR A 320 -13.20 -13.00 12.80
CA THR A 320 -13.65 -12.50 11.51
C THR A 320 -14.67 -11.36 11.68
N ALA A 321 -15.66 -11.54 12.55
CA ALA A 321 -16.69 -10.55 12.84
C ALA A 321 -16.10 -9.26 13.45
N ALA A 322 -15.22 -9.40 14.45
CA ALA A 322 -14.54 -8.26 15.07
C ALA A 322 -13.72 -7.45 14.07
N ALA A 323 -13.02 -8.14 13.15
CA ALA A 323 -12.25 -7.49 12.11
C ALA A 323 -13.11 -6.69 11.12
N PHE A 324 -14.26 -7.22 10.70
CA PHE A 324 -15.20 -6.47 9.88
C PHE A 324 -15.73 -5.23 10.59
N ARG A 325 -16.10 -5.35 11.87
CA ARG A 325 -16.56 -4.21 12.67
C ARG A 325 -15.49 -3.13 12.80
N LEU A 326 -14.25 -3.50 13.16
CA LEU A 326 -13.14 -2.56 13.27
C LEU A 326 -12.84 -1.88 11.93
N THR A 327 -12.88 -2.64 10.83
CA THR A 327 -12.69 -2.06 9.50
C THR A 327 -13.81 -1.12 9.13
N ALA A 328 -15.07 -1.45 9.41
CA ALA A 328 -16.20 -0.57 9.17
C ALA A 328 -16.09 0.73 10.00
N LEU A 329 -15.73 0.61 11.28
CA LEU A 329 -15.55 1.75 12.19
C LEU A 329 -14.46 2.73 11.73
N LEU A 330 -13.45 2.26 11.01
CA LEU A 330 -12.35 3.11 10.51
C LEU A 330 -12.58 3.56 9.06
N ALA A 331 -13.00 2.65 8.18
CA ALA A 331 -13.10 2.91 6.74
C ALA A 331 -14.30 3.80 6.38
N LEU A 332 -15.45 3.60 7.03
CA LEU A 332 -16.66 4.37 6.71
C LEU A 332 -16.49 5.88 6.99
N PRO A 333 -16.08 6.30 8.21
CA PRO A 333 -15.89 7.74 8.45
C PRO A 333 -14.75 8.33 7.62
N ALA A 334 -13.66 7.56 7.40
CA ALA A 334 -12.55 8.03 6.58
C ALA A 334 -12.98 8.26 5.12
N GLY A 335 -13.72 7.31 4.53
CA GLY A 335 -14.20 7.42 3.16
C GLY A 335 -15.24 8.52 2.98
N VAL A 336 -16.23 8.61 3.87
CA VAL A 336 -17.24 9.67 3.86
C VAL A 336 -16.59 11.04 4.08
N GLY A 337 -15.67 11.14 5.05
CA GLY A 337 -14.94 12.38 5.34
C GLY A 337 -14.10 12.86 4.15
N LEU A 338 -13.36 11.95 3.50
CA LEU A 338 -12.60 12.28 2.29
C LEU A 338 -13.50 12.73 1.12
N GLY A 339 -14.67 12.10 0.95
CA GLY A 339 -15.61 12.48 -0.08
C GLY A 339 -16.24 13.85 0.18
N VAL A 340 -16.80 14.04 1.38
CA VAL A 340 -17.55 15.26 1.72
C VAL A 340 -16.65 16.50 1.85
N LEU A 341 -15.45 16.34 2.39
CA LEU A 341 -14.47 17.42 2.55
C LEU A 341 -13.35 17.36 1.49
N ALA A 342 -13.62 16.78 0.31
CA ALA A 342 -12.62 16.57 -0.73
C ALA A 342 -11.89 17.87 -1.11
N ARG A 343 -12.62 18.91 -1.47
CA ARG A 343 -12.06 20.20 -1.86
C ARG A 343 -11.31 20.89 -0.70
N PRO A 344 -11.90 21.09 0.50
CA PRO A 344 -11.19 21.67 1.64
C PRO A 344 -9.91 20.93 2.02
N ILE A 345 -9.93 19.61 1.99
CA ILE A 345 -8.74 18.79 2.30
C ILE A 345 -7.64 19.00 1.25
N LEU A 346 -8.00 19.05 -0.03
CA LEU A 346 -7.03 19.30 -1.10
C LEU A 346 -6.46 20.72 -1.04
N GLU A 347 -7.27 21.73 -0.77
CA GLU A 347 -6.83 23.11 -0.56
C GLU A 347 -5.86 23.24 0.63
N LEU A 348 -6.14 22.51 1.72
CA LEU A 348 -5.27 22.46 2.88
C LEU A 348 -3.91 21.80 2.58
N LEU A 349 -3.94 20.68 1.85
CA LEU A 349 -2.74 19.86 1.62
C LEU A 349 -1.92 20.32 0.41
N TYR A 350 -2.55 20.92 -0.58
CA TYR A 350 -1.93 21.38 -1.83
C TYR A 350 -2.16 22.88 -2.09
N PRO A 351 -1.80 23.77 -1.13
CA PRO A 351 -2.08 25.21 -1.25
C PRO A 351 -1.34 25.89 -2.42
N ALA A 352 -0.30 25.25 -2.95
CA ALA A 352 0.45 25.77 -4.10
C ALA A 352 -0.25 25.56 -5.46
N LYS A 353 -1.40 24.83 -5.48
CA LYS A 353 -2.12 24.50 -6.72
C LYS A 353 -3.21 25.50 -7.06
N GLY A 354 -3.41 25.71 -8.37
CA GLY A 354 -4.47 26.59 -8.86
C GLY A 354 -5.88 26.05 -8.58
N ALA A 355 -6.88 26.93 -8.49
CA ALA A 355 -8.25 26.57 -8.19
C ALA A 355 -8.83 25.53 -9.16
N ALA A 356 -8.53 25.60 -10.46
CA ALA A 356 -8.99 24.65 -11.47
C ALA A 356 -8.44 23.23 -11.23
N THR A 357 -7.15 23.12 -10.89
CA THR A 357 -6.50 21.84 -10.54
C THR A 357 -7.14 21.23 -9.30
N LEU A 358 -7.36 22.06 -8.26
CA LEU A 358 -7.95 21.59 -7.01
C LEU A 358 -9.41 21.17 -7.20
N GLU A 359 -10.16 21.86 -8.05
CA GLU A 359 -11.54 21.48 -8.38
C GLU A 359 -11.60 20.15 -9.14
N ALA A 360 -10.74 19.97 -10.14
CA ALA A 360 -10.63 18.69 -10.86
C ALA A 360 -10.22 17.55 -9.92
N ALA A 361 -9.23 17.77 -9.06
CA ALA A 361 -8.78 16.79 -8.08
C ALA A 361 -9.86 16.49 -7.02
N ALA A 362 -10.66 17.50 -6.62
CA ALA A 362 -11.75 17.32 -5.67
C ALA A 362 -12.84 16.41 -6.22
N TYR A 363 -13.23 16.58 -7.48
CA TYR A 363 -14.16 15.65 -8.14
C TYR A 363 -13.67 14.21 -8.10
N HIS A 364 -12.39 14.00 -8.35
CA HIS A 364 -11.80 12.67 -8.25
C HIS A 364 -11.84 12.13 -6.81
N LEU A 365 -11.54 12.97 -5.83
CA LEU A 365 -11.48 12.55 -4.43
C LEU A 365 -12.88 12.30 -3.84
N GLU A 366 -13.92 13.02 -4.28
CA GLU A 366 -15.31 12.77 -3.89
C GLU A 366 -15.72 11.33 -4.19
N ILE A 367 -15.41 10.84 -5.38
CA ILE A 367 -15.73 9.48 -5.79
C ILE A 367 -14.76 8.47 -5.14
N LEU A 368 -13.46 8.76 -5.14
CA LEU A 368 -12.44 7.90 -4.54
C LEU A 368 -12.57 7.80 -3.02
N GLY A 369 -13.14 8.80 -2.34
CA GLY A 369 -13.50 8.73 -0.93
C GLY A 369 -14.39 7.51 -0.65
N VAL A 370 -15.47 7.37 -1.42
CA VAL A 370 -16.33 6.17 -1.35
C VAL A 370 -15.53 4.91 -1.74
N GLY A 371 -14.70 5.00 -2.79
CA GLY A 371 -13.82 3.92 -3.23
C GLY A 371 -12.87 3.42 -2.15
N SER A 372 -12.41 4.31 -1.26
CA SER A 372 -11.48 3.96 -0.18
C SER A 372 -12.11 2.98 0.84
N ILE A 373 -13.42 3.03 1.03
CA ILE A 373 -14.16 2.08 1.87
C ILE A 373 -14.03 0.68 1.28
N PHE A 374 -14.23 0.54 -0.02
CA PHE A 374 -14.13 -0.76 -0.70
C PHE A 374 -12.69 -1.29 -0.74
N VAL A 375 -11.68 -0.43 -0.87
CA VAL A 375 -10.26 -0.86 -0.76
C VAL A 375 -9.95 -1.42 0.62
N CYS A 376 -10.45 -0.78 1.69
CA CYS A 376 -10.29 -1.27 3.05
C CYS A 376 -10.96 -2.63 3.24
N LEU A 377 -12.18 -2.78 2.75
CA LEU A 377 -12.93 -4.04 2.81
C LEU A 377 -12.31 -5.14 1.94
N MET A 378 -11.78 -4.80 0.77
CA MET A 378 -11.02 -5.72 -0.08
C MET A 378 -9.78 -6.22 0.65
N ALA A 379 -8.99 -5.33 1.25
CA ALA A 379 -7.77 -5.71 1.97
C ALA A 379 -8.08 -6.69 3.11
N LEU A 380 -9.10 -6.40 3.90
CA LEU A 380 -9.56 -7.28 4.98
C LEU A 380 -10.06 -8.62 4.45
N SER A 381 -10.98 -8.61 3.48
CA SER A 381 -11.58 -9.84 2.94
C SER A 381 -10.56 -10.75 2.26
N ASN A 382 -9.55 -10.19 1.59
CA ASN A 382 -8.41 -10.93 1.07
C ASN A 382 -7.66 -11.67 2.19
N GLY A 383 -7.36 -10.99 3.30
CA GLY A 383 -6.69 -11.60 4.46
C GLY A 383 -7.51 -12.71 5.11
N ILE A 384 -8.82 -12.51 5.25
CA ILE A 384 -9.73 -13.55 5.79
C ILE A 384 -9.73 -14.78 4.87
N LEU A 385 -9.92 -14.61 3.56
CA LEU A 385 -9.90 -15.72 2.60
C LEU A 385 -8.56 -16.49 2.62
N GLN A 386 -7.43 -15.78 2.76
CA GLN A 386 -6.12 -16.39 2.93
C GLN A 386 -6.04 -17.21 4.23
N ALA A 387 -6.54 -16.67 5.35
CA ALA A 387 -6.55 -17.37 6.63
C ALA A 387 -7.38 -18.66 6.60
N TYR A 388 -8.45 -18.70 5.80
CA TYR A 388 -9.28 -19.90 5.56
C TYR A 388 -8.72 -20.81 4.45
N GLY A 389 -7.50 -20.57 3.95
CA GLY A 389 -6.86 -21.40 2.91
C GLY A 389 -7.49 -21.25 1.51
N ARG A 390 -8.15 -20.14 1.25
CA ARG A 390 -8.80 -19.83 -0.05
C ARG A 390 -8.04 -18.75 -0.83
N GLU A 391 -6.73 -18.88 -0.89
CA GLU A 391 -5.80 -17.90 -1.49
C GLU A 391 -6.06 -17.63 -2.98
N LYS A 392 -6.65 -18.60 -3.69
CA LYS A 392 -6.99 -18.46 -5.12
C LYS A 392 -8.17 -17.51 -5.37
N VAL A 393 -9.07 -17.35 -4.39
CA VAL A 393 -10.28 -16.51 -4.57
C VAL A 393 -9.91 -15.04 -4.76
N PRO A 394 -9.09 -14.41 -3.88
CA PRO A 394 -8.62 -13.04 -4.09
C PRO A 394 -7.96 -12.80 -5.44
N LEU A 395 -7.22 -13.78 -5.98
CA LEU A 395 -6.61 -13.67 -7.30
C LEU A 395 -7.66 -13.54 -8.41
N TRP A 396 -8.67 -14.41 -8.42
CA TRP A 396 -9.72 -14.38 -9.44
C TRP A 396 -10.62 -13.15 -9.33
N THR A 397 -10.96 -12.73 -8.11
CA THR A 397 -11.76 -11.53 -7.90
C THR A 397 -11.01 -10.27 -8.29
N LEU A 398 -9.69 -10.23 -8.07
CA LEU A 398 -8.81 -9.14 -8.52
C LEU A 398 -8.73 -9.07 -10.05
N LEU A 399 -8.59 -10.21 -10.73
CA LEU A 399 -8.60 -10.25 -12.19
C LEU A 399 -9.94 -9.80 -12.77
N ALA A 400 -11.06 -10.23 -12.17
CA ALA A 400 -12.39 -9.79 -12.58
C ALA A 400 -12.59 -8.27 -12.39
N GLY A 401 -12.22 -7.75 -11.22
CA GLY A 401 -12.30 -6.31 -10.94
C GLY A 401 -11.36 -5.47 -11.82
N GLY A 402 -10.13 -5.96 -12.04
CA GLY A 402 -9.17 -5.30 -12.93
C GLY A 402 -9.64 -5.31 -14.39
N GLY A 403 -10.19 -6.41 -14.86
CA GLY A 403 -10.81 -6.49 -16.20
C GLY A 403 -11.98 -5.51 -16.36
N LEU A 404 -12.85 -5.42 -15.35
CA LEU A 404 -13.93 -4.42 -15.33
C LEU A 404 -13.37 -2.99 -15.36
N LYS A 405 -12.33 -2.70 -14.57
CA LYS A 405 -11.70 -1.37 -14.55
C LYS A 405 -11.17 -0.97 -15.91
N ILE A 406 -10.44 -1.87 -16.58
CA ILE A 406 -9.90 -1.62 -17.92
C ILE A 406 -11.03 -1.38 -18.93
N ALA A 407 -12.09 -2.20 -18.91
CA ALA A 407 -13.25 -2.03 -19.79
C ALA A 407 -13.96 -0.68 -19.54
N LEU A 408 -14.20 -0.33 -18.28
CA LEU A 408 -14.84 0.94 -17.92
C LEU A 408 -13.96 2.14 -18.26
N ASN A 409 -12.63 2.05 -18.07
CA ASN A 409 -11.72 3.11 -18.51
C ASN A 409 -11.85 3.37 -19.99
N TYR A 410 -11.81 2.31 -20.80
CA TYR A 410 -11.96 2.47 -22.24
C TYR A 410 -13.31 3.10 -22.62
N LEU A 411 -14.40 2.61 -22.05
CA LEU A 411 -15.75 3.09 -22.36
C LEU A 411 -16.00 4.52 -21.90
N MET A 412 -15.58 4.85 -20.67
CA MET A 412 -15.89 6.15 -20.07
C MET A 412 -14.92 7.23 -20.50
N ILE A 413 -13.60 6.96 -20.54
CA ILE A 413 -12.62 7.97 -20.90
C ILE A 413 -12.70 8.30 -22.41
N SER A 414 -13.04 7.34 -23.27
CA SER A 414 -13.23 7.60 -24.70
C SER A 414 -14.49 8.43 -25.00
N ASN A 415 -15.45 8.47 -24.08
CA ASN A 415 -16.69 9.23 -24.28
C ASN A 415 -16.47 10.71 -23.85
N PRO A 416 -16.74 11.69 -24.74
CA PRO A 416 -16.60 13.12 -24.44
C PRO A 416 -17.38 13.62 -23.21
N ASP A 417 -18.51 12.99 -22.88
CA ASP A 417 -19.33 13.40 -21.74
C ASP A 417 -18.66 13.12 -20.38
N TYR A 418 -17.83 12.09 -20.31
CA TYR A 418 -17.15 11.67 -19.08
C TYR A 418 -15.68 12.07 -19.06
N GLY A 419 -14.94 11.77 -20.12
CA GLY A 419 -13.51 12.03 -20.20
C GLY A 419 -12.74 11.48 -19.01
N ILE A 420 -11.75 12.23 -18.51
CA ILE A 420 -10.93 11.85 -17.34
C ILE A 420 -11.77 11.65 -16.05
N ARG A 421 -12.98 12.22 -15.99
CA ARG A 421 -13.91 12.05 -14.87
C ARG A 421 -14.39 10.60 -14.72
N GLY A 422 -14.30 9.78 -15.77
CA GLY A 422 -14.60 8.35 -15.73
C GLY A 422 -13.61 7.52 -14.91
N LEU A 423 -12.36 8.00 -14.76
CA LEU A 423 -11.28 7.25 -14.11
C LEU A 423 -11.54 6.92 -12.62
N PRO A 424 -12.01 7.85 -11.75
CA PRO A 424 -12.35 7.51 -10.38
C PRO A 424 -13.57 6.58 -10.29
N VAL A 425 -14.52 6.67 -11.23
CA VAL A 425 -15.71 5.80 -11.27
C VAL A 425 -15.30 4.36 -11.59
N SER A 426 -14.45 4.14 -12.59
CA SER A 426 -13.95 2.81 -12.94
C SER A 426 -13.17 2.17 -11.79
N THR A 427 -12.39 3.01 -11.06
CA THR A 427 -11.66 2.59 -9.87
C THR A 427 -12.60 2.17 -8.73
N LEU A 428 -13.64 2.96 -8.45
CA LEU A 428 -14.68 2.63 -7.49
C LEU A 428 -15.37 1.31 -7.85
N CYS A 429 -15.83 1.15 -9.09
CA CYS A 429 -16.49 -0.06 -9.58
C CYS A 429 -15.60 -1.30 -9.47
N CYS A 430 -14.31 -1.17 -9.78
CA CYS A 430 -13.32 -2.24 -9.63
C CYS A 430 -13.29 -2.75 -8.18
N TYR A 431 -13.02 -1.87 -7.23
CA TYR A 431 -12.89 -2.26 -5.82
C TYR A 431 -14.23 -2.69 -5.21
N ALA A 432 -15.34 -2.11 -5.62
CA ALA A 432 -16.68 -2.53 -5.23
C ALA A 432 -16.96 -3.97 -5.70
N LEU A 433 -16.68 -4.29 -6.97
CA LEU A 433 -16.85 -5.64 -7.51
C LEU A 433 -15.99 -6.66 -6.76
N ILE A 434 -14.70 -6.37 -6.58
CA ILE A 434 -13.79 -7.26 -5.83
C ILE A 434 -14.34 -7.52 -4.43
N THR A 435 -14.76 -6.47 -3.74
CA THR A 435 -15.31 -6.58 -2.38
C THR A 435 -16.57 -7.43 -2.35
N VAL A 436 -17.52 -7.20 -3.26
CA VAL A 436 -18.77 -7.97 -3.34
C VAL A 436 -18.48 -9.45 -3.61
N LEU A 437 -17.59 -9.76 -4.55
CA LEU A 437 -17.21 -11.14 -4.86
C LEU A 437 -16.50 -11.82 -3.68
N ASN A 438 -15.61 -11.10 -2.98
CA ASN A 438 -14.94 -11.61 -1.80
C ASN A 438 -15.91 -11.87 -0.64
N LEU A 439 -16.87 -10.95 -0.38
CA LEU A 439 -17.89 -11.14 0.65
C LEU A 439 -18.80 -12.31 0.32
N GLY A 440 -19.17 -12.48 -0.95
CA GLY A 440 -19.91 -13.66 -1.44
C GLY A 440 -19.14 -14.96 -1.22
N ALA A 441 -17.83 -14.96 -1.46
CA ALA A 441 -16.98 -16.11 -1.19
C ALA A 441 -16.86 -16.39 0.33
N ILE A 442 -16.69 -15.37 1.15
CA ILE A 442 -16.67 -15.51 2.62
C ILE A 442 -18.00 -16.11 3.10
N ALA A 443 -19.14 -15.60 2.62
CA ALA A 443 -20.45 -16.14 2.98
C ALA A 443 -20.63 -17.63 2.61
N ARG A 444 -19.90 -18.11 1.61
CA ARG A 444 -19.94 -19.51 1.16
C ARG A 444 -18.96 -20.41 1.91
N TYR A 445 -17.76 -19.89 2.25
CA TYR A 445 -16.67 -20.71 2.77
C TYR A 445 -16.47 -20.57 4.28
N VAL A 446 -16.95 -19.49 4.89
CA VAL A 446 -16.87 -19.26 6.34
C VAL A 446 -18.16 -19.77 6.99
N PRO A 447 -18.09 -20.82 7.85
CA PRO A 447 -19.28 -21.46 8.43
C PRO A 447 -20.12 -20.52 9.29
N GLU A 448 -19.48 -19.65 10.05
CA GLU A 448 -20.13 -18.64 10.89
C GLU A 448 -20.21 -17.33 10.10
N ARG A 449 -21.38 -17.08 9.51
CA ARG A 449 -21.64 -15.89 8.71
C ARG A 449 -21.69 -14.66 9.62
N PRO A 450 -20.83 -13.64 9.37
CA PRO A 450 -20.98 -12.36 10.04
C PRO A 450 -22.32 -11.71 9.67
N ASP A 451 -22.98 -11.07 10.60
CA ASP A 451 -24.16 -10.24 10.32
C ASP A 451 -23.70 -8.91 9.69
N TYR A 452 -23.48 -8.94 8.38
CA TYR A 452 -23.01 -7.79 7.63
C TYR A 452 -23.92 -6.57 7.80
N PHE A 453 -25.25 -6.77 7.82
CA PHE A 453 -26.18 -5.65 7.93
C PHE A 453 -25.95 -4.88 9.24
N ARG A 454 -25.91 -5.59 10.36
CA ARG A 454 -25.68 -4.96 11.67
C ARG A 454 -24.27 -4.36 11.80
N MET A 455 -23.27 -4.97 11.15
CA MET A 455 -21.88 -4.50 11.19
C MET A 455 -21.66 -3.20 10.42
N PHE A 456 -22.40 -2.98 9.34
CA PHE A 456 -22.22 -1.80 8.49
C PHE A 456 -23.29 -0.72 8.70
N SER A 457 -24.52 -1.07 9.13
CA SER A 457 -25.62 -0.13 9.24
C SER A 457 -25.36 0.97 10.28
N TRP A 458 -25.01 0.61 11.51
CA TRP A 458 -24.80 1.58 12.58
C TRP A 458 -23.56 2.44 12.38
N PRO A 459 -22.36 1.89 12.08
CA PRO A 459 -21.21 2.69 11.72
C PRO A 459 -21.46 3.55 10.47
N GLY A 460 -22.24 3.03 9.50
CA GLY A 460 -22.60 3.76 8.28
C GLY A 460 -23.49 4.97 8.56
N LEU A 461 -24.54 4.81 9.37
CA LEU A 461 -25.40 5.92 9.78
C LEU A 461 -24.61 6.97 10.57
N ALA A 462 -23.74 6.53 11.49
CA ALA A 462 -22.85 7.44 12.22
C ALA A 462 -21.91 8.20 11.27
N ALA A 463 -21.35 7.54 10.26
CA ALA A 463 -20.46 8.15 9.28
C ALA A 463 -21.19 9.15 8.37
N LEU A 464 -22.42 8.84 7.94
CA LEU A 464 -23.24 9.76 7.16
C LEU A 464 -23.62 11.00 7.98
N GLY A 465 -24.04 10.81 9.24
CA GLY A 465 -24.31 11.93 10.17
C GLY A 465 -23.08 12.79 10.41
N MET A 466 -21.91 12.15 10.59
CA MET A 466 -20.63 12.84 10.67
C MET A 466 -20.34 13.64 9.39
N GLY A 467 -20.54 13.04 8.21
CA GLY A 467 -20.31 13.71 6.93
C GLY A 467 -21.17 14.97 6.77
N ALA A 468 -22.48 14.87 7.09
CA ALA A 468 -23.38 16.02 7.07
C ALA A 468 -22.93 17.11 8.05
N ALA A 469 -22.55 16.72 9.28
CA ALA A 469 -22.03 17.64 10.29
C ALA A 469 -20.72 18.28 9.84
N ALA A 470 -19.79 17.51 9.27
CA ALA A 470 -18.52 18.01 8.76
C ALA A 470 -18.69 19.08 7.67
N TRP A 471 -19.60 18.81 6.71
CA TRP A 471 -19.91 19.74 5.64
C TRP A 471 -20.51 21.07 6.18
N TRP A 472 -21.47 20.95 7.10
CA TRP A 472 -22.09 22.10 7.71
C TRP A 472 -21.13 22.91 8.58
N LEU A 473 -20.36 22.24 9.44
CA LEU A 473 -19.33 22.86 10.27
C LEU A 473 -18.26 23.56 9.43
N HIS A 474 -17.79 22.94 8.36
CA HIS A 474 -16.79 23.56 7.50
C HIS A 474 -17.32 24.85 6.88
N ARG A 475 -18.57 24.87 6.38
CA ARG A 475 -19.19 26.09 5.84
C ARG A 475 -19.27 27.21 6.89
N LEU A 476 -19.71 26.88 8.08
CA LEU A 476 -19.84 27.84 9.18
C LEU A 476 -18.48 28.38 9.64
N LEU A 477 -17.47 27.54 9.70
CA LEU A 477 -16.12 27.91 10.11
C LEU A 477 -15.35 28.66 9.00
N ALA A 478 -15.62 28.38 7.73
CA ALA A 478 -14.98 29.05 6.60
C ALA A 478 -15.29 30.55 6.53
N ASP A 479 -16.46 30.96 7.04
CA ASP A 479 -16.85 32.39 7.14
C ASP A 479 -16.16 33.11 8.31
N LEU A 480 -15.64 32.36 9.29
CA LEU A 480 -15.09 32.89 10.55
C LEU A 480 -13.57 32.78 10.65
N LEU A 481 -12.97 31.82 9.97
CA LEU A 481 -11.56 31.42 10.13
C LEU A 481 -10.86 31.27 8.77
N PRO A 482 -9.52 31.39 8.71
CA PRO A 482 -8.76 31.03 7.52
C PRO A 482 -9.05 29.59 7.09
N GLY A 483 -9.22 29.35 5.78
CA GLY A 483 -9.70 28.08 5.22
C GLY A 483 -9.00 26.83 5.75
N GLY A 484 -7.66 26.88 5.93
CA GLY A 484 -6.91 25.75 6.48
C GLY A 484 -7.28 25.41 7.94
N LEU A 485 -7.47 26.41 8.79
CA LEU A 485 -7.91 26.23 10.17
C LEU A 485 -9.38 25.74 10.23
N ALA A 486 -10.23 26.30 9.39
CA ALA A 486 -11.62 25.86 9.27
C ALA A 486 -11.69 24.36 8.92
N THR A 487 -10.88 23.92 7.96
CA THR A 487 -10.82 22.51 7.54
C THR A 487 -10.30 21.61 8.67
N LEU A 488 -9.21 21.97 9.34
CA LEU A 488 -8.66 21.20 10.46
C LEU A 488 -9.65 21.05 11.62
N LEU A 489 -10.33 22.15 11.98
CA LEU A 489 -11.33 22.13 13.04
C LEU A 489 -12.58 21.33 12.62
N ALA A 490 -13.03 21.46 11.38
CA ALA A 490 -14.14 20.67 10.86
C ALA A 490 -13.84 19.17 10.90
N VAL A 491 -12.63 18.75 10.50
CA VAL A 491 -12.20 17.35 10.57
C VAL A 491 -12.11 16.87 12.02
N ALA A 492 -11.51 17.66 12.92
CA ALA A 492 -11.40 17.28 14.34
C ALA A 492 -12.77 17.14 15.02
N LEU A 493 -13.66 18.11 14.81
CA LEU A 493 -15.03 18.07 15.35
C LEU A 493 -15.85 16.92 14.74
N ALA A 494 -15.71 16.68 13.45
CA ALA A 494 -16.34 15.54 12.79
C ALA A 494 -15.90 14.21 13.39
N ALA A 495 -14.62 14.04 13.69
CA ALA A 495 -14.10 12.85 14.35
C ALA A 495 -14.70 12.64 15.75
N VAL A 496 -14.86 13.72 16.52
CA VAL A 496 -15.51 13.68 17.84
C VAL A 496 -17.00 13.33 17.71
N ILE A 497 -17.70 13.94 16.74
CA ILE A 497 -19.13 13.65 16.48
C ILE A 497 -19.30 12.19 16.06
N TYR A 498 -18.42 11.68 15.19
CA TYR A 498 -18.45 10.27 14.80
C TYR A 498 -18.26 9.34 15.99
N ALA A 499 -17.24 9.60 16.81
CA ALA A 499 -16.97 8.79 18.00
C ALA A 499 -18.18 8.77 18.95
N GLY A 500 -18.79 9.94 19.20
CA GLY A 500 -20.00 10.06 20.00
C GLY A 500 -21.19 9.32 19.39
N ALA A 501 -21.46 9.49 18.10
CA ALA A 501 -22.54 8.82 17.38
C ALA A 501 -22.35 7.28 17.36
N ALA A 502 -21.11 6.80 17.11
CA ALA A 502 -20.81 5.40 17.09
C ALA A 502 -21.01 4.73 18.46
N LEU A 503 -20.71 5.45 19.54
CA LEU A 503 -20.97 5.00 20.90
C LEU A 503 -22.47 4.98 21.23
N LEU A 504 -23.21 6.06 20.89
CA LEU A 504 -24.64 6.19 21.15
C LEU A 504 -25.45 5.14 20.38
N LEU A 505 -25.08 4.86 19.15
CA LEU A 505 -25.70 3.85 18.30
C LEU A 505 -25.29 2.41 18.65
N GLY A 506 -24.39 2.21 19.62
CA GLY A 506 -23.90 0.87 20.00
C GLY A 506 -23.05 0.20 18.90
N ALA A 507 -22.46 0.98 18.01
CA ALA A 507 -21.55 0.49 16.98
C ALA A 507 -20.21 0.00 17.56
N VAL A 508 -19.82 0.49 18.74
CA VAL A 508 -18.60 0.11 19.48
C VAL A 508 -19.00 -0.75 20.67
N GLY A 509 -18.64 -2.02 20.66
CA GLY A 509 -18.79 -2.93 21.79
C GLY A 509 -17.54 -2.97 22.68
N ARG A 510 -17.59 -3.78 23.74
CA ARG A 510 -16.48 -3.96 24.67
C ARG A 510 -15.25 -4.55 24.00
N GLU A 511 -15.43 -5.50 23.07
CA GLU A 511 -14.33 -6.16 22.36
C GLU A 511 -13.57 -5.17 21.44
N GLU A 512 -14.31 -4.32 20.73
CA GLU A 512 -13.74 -3.30 19.86
C GLU A 512 -13.01 -2.21 20.68
N ALA A 513 -13.62 -1.78 21.79
CA ALA A 513 -13.00 -0.82 22.68
C ALA A 513 -11.69 -1.35 23.28
N MET A 514 -11.65 -2.63 23.66
CA MET A 514 -10.45 -3.29 24.21
C MET A 514 -9.32 -3.44 23.18
N ALA A 515 -9.64 -3.49 21.89
CA ALA A 515 -8.65 -3.55 20.81
C ALA A 515 -7.94 -2.21 20.55
N LEU A 516 -8.46 -1.10 21.07
CA LEU A 516 -7.86 0.23 20.92
C LEU A 516 -6.77 0.48 21.98
N PRO A 517 -5.73 1.29 21.67
CA PRO A 517 -4.75 1.73 22.65
C PRO A 517 -5.43 2.45 23.83
N GLY A 518 -5.28 1.92 25.06
CA GLY A 518 -5.98 2.45 26.24
C GLY A 518 -7.42 1.94 26.42
N GLY A 519 -7.81 0.91 25.69
CA GLY A 519 -9.16 0.34 25.67
C GLY A 519 -9.72 -0.06 27.05
N GLU A 520 -8.89 -0.54 27.97
CA GLU A 520 -9.32 -0.82 29.37
C GLU A 520 -9.83 0.43 30.10
N ARG A 521 -9.23 1.60 29.86
CA ARG A 521 -9.69 2.87 30.42
C ARG A 521 -10.99 3.31 29.75
N LEU A 522 -11.11 3.10 28.44
CA LEU A 522 -12.27 3.46 27.64
C LEU A 522 -13.48 2.61 28.06
N VAL A 523 -13.32 1.29 28.20
CA VAL A 523 -14.37 0.36 28.65
C VAL A 523 -14.87 0.73 30.05
N ARG A 524 -13.96 1.08 30.98
CA ARG A 524 -14.32 1.51 32.34
C ARG A 524 -15.04 2.85 32.34
N TRP A 525 -14.59 3.81 31.54
CA TRP A 525 -15.17 5.16 31.49
C TRP A 525 -16.55 5.18 30.83
N LEU A 526 -16.74 4.38 29.76
CA LEU A 526 -17.98 4.28 29.01
C LEU A 526 -18.95 3.22 29.54
N ARG A 527 -18.57 2.47 30.59
CA ARG A 527 -19.38 1.37 31.17
C ARG A 527 -19.92 0.41 30.10
N LEU A 528 -19.14 0.09 29.07
CA LEU A 528 -19.54 -0.83 28.00
C LEU A 528 -19.72 -2.24 28.59
N LYS A 529 -20.91 -2.82 28.35
CA LYS A 529 -21.28 -4.18 28.79
C LYS A 529 -20.65 -5.26 27.90
#